data_251ec03f554a99dc0740e207578f7076
#
_entry.id   251ec03f554a99dc0740e207578f7076
#
_cell.length_a   1.000
_cell.length_b   1.000
_cell.length_c   1.000
_cell.angle_alpha   90.00
_cell.angle_beta   90.00
_cell.angle_gamma   90.00
#
_symmetry.space_group_name_H-M   'P 1'
#
loop_
_entity.id
_entity.type
_entity.pdbx_description
1 polymer ?
#
loop_
_entity_poly.entity_id
_entity_poly.type
_entity_poly.pdbx_seq_one_letter_code
_entity_poly.pdbx_strand_id
1 'polypeptide(L)'
;MPLYRQEKDFEHLGVKISRTTMASWIIYCAENYFLPMYEYLHRKLLRRRYLMADETPIQVLKEEGRRPQSKSYVWLVRTSDDGELPIILYNYTPTRAGSHAAAFLAGADPGYYLMVDGYKGYNKVPEAQRCCCWAHIRRYWLRAIPKGHEKDYTHPAVQGFLYCNKLFEYERSYREKGLSPKQIYNRRLKDQKPVIEQCH
;
A
#
# COMPACT_ATOMS: atom_id res chain seq x y z
N MET A 1 -1.33 -2.46 -23.40
CA MET A 1 -1.54 -3.43 -24.51
C MET A 1 -0.28 -4.28 -24.64
N PRO A 2 -0.34 -5.63 -24.79
CA PRO A 2 0.84 -6.48 -24.96
C PRO A 2 1.64 -6.12 -26.23
N LEU A 3 2.97 -6.22 -26.18
CA LEU A 3 3.85 -5.87 -27.31
C LEU A 3 3.50 -6.64 -28.60
N TYR A 4 3.09 -7.89 -28.49
CA TYR A 4 2.64 -8.68 -29.63
C TYR A 4 1.47 -8.04 -30.39
N ARG A 5 0.48 -7.50 -29.66
CA ARG A 5 -0.66 -6.80 -30.29
C ARG A 5 -0.22 -5.49 -30.94
N GLN A 6 0.67 -4.75 -30.28
CA GLN A 6 1.23 -3.52 -30.85
C GLN A 6 2.01 -3.80 -32.15
N GLU A 7 2.81 -4.87 -32.18
CA GLU A 7 3.51 -5.30 -33.39
C GLU A 7 2.54 -5.55 -34.53
N LYS A 8 1.42 -6.26 -34.28
CA LYS A 8 0.39 -6.52 -35.29
C LYS A 8 -0.36 -5.25 -35.74
N ASP A 9 -0.65 -4.35 -34.82
CA ASP A 9 -1.28 -3.07 -35.18
C ASP A 9 -0.36 -2.22 -36.04
N PHE A 10 0.95 -2.17 -35.73
CA PHE A 10 1.93 -1.48 -36.57
C PHE A 10 2.06 -2.12 -37.96
N GLU A 11 2.07 -3.46 -38.06
CA GLU A 11 2.06 -4.16 -39.34
C GLU A 11 0.86 -3.78 -40.21
N HIS A 12 -0.36 -3.69 -39.63
CA HIS A 12 -1.56 -3.25 -40.35
C HIS A 12 -1.46 -1.80 -40.85
N LEU A 13 -0.71 -0.96 -40.17
CA LEU A 13 -0.44 0.43 -40.57
C LEU A 13 0.76 0.55 -41.52
N GLY A 14 1.32 -0.57 -42.00
CA GLY A 14 2.47 -0.59 -42.90
C GLY A 14 3.82 -0.31 -42.25
N VAL A 15 3.87 -0.27 -40.90
CA VAL A 15 5.08 0.01 -40.13
C VAL A 15 5.64 -1.29 -39.54
N LYS A 16 6.90 -1.61 -39.82
CA LYS A 16 7.57 -2.81 -39.31
C LYS A 16 8.39 -2.50 -38.07
N ILE A 17 7.79 -2.63 -36.89
CA ILE A 17 8.46 -2.51 -35.60
C ILE A 17 8.28 -3.82 -34.84
N SER A 18 9.38 -4.57 -34.62
CA SER A 18 9.29 -5.85 -33.93
C SER A 18 9.04 -5.66 -32.43
N ARG A 19 8.35 -6.62 -31.80
CA ARG A 19 8.20 -6.65 -30.34
C ARG A 19 9.53 -6.65 -29.60
N THR A 20 10.59 -7.24 -30.21
CA THR A 20 11.94 -7.23 -29.64
C THR A 20 12.52 -5.82 -29.62
N THR A 21 12.35 -5.05 -30.70
CA THR A 21 12.77 -3.65 -30.75
C THR A 21 12.04 -2.81 -29.69
N MET A 22 10.71 -2.97 -29.60
CA MET A 22 9.92 -2.27 -28.59
C MET A 22 10.33 -2.66 -27.16
N ALA A 23 10.61 -3.95 -26.90
CA ALA A 23 11.11 -4.40 -25.62
C ALA A 23 12.47 -3.77 -25.27
N SER A 24 13.40 -3.71 -26.23
CA SER A 24 14.71 -3.07 -26.04
C SER A 24 14.57 -1.58 -25.71
N TRP A 25 13.64 -0.87 -26.35
CA TRP A 25 13.37 0.54 -26.04
C TRP A 25 12.84 0.71 -24.61
N ILE A 26 11.92 -0.17 -24.19
CA ILE A 26 11.37 -0.12 -22.82
C ILE A 26 12.47 -0.37 -21.79
N ILE A 27 13.33 -1.39 -22.03
CA ILE A 27 14.46 -1.71 -21.15
C ILE A 27 15.42 -0.52 -21.08
N TYR A 28 15.80 0.02 -22.23
CA TYR A 28 16.68 1.19 -22.29
C TYR A 28 16.12 2.39 -21.50
N CYS A 29 14.83 2.71 -21.69
CA CYS A 29 14.19 3.78 -20.95
C CYS A 29 14.11 3.50 -19.45
N ALA A 30 13.85 2.22 -19.08
CA ALA A 30 13.78 1.81 -17.68
C ALA A 30 15.13 2.01 -16.98
N GLU A 31 16.23 1.58 -17.60
CA GLU A 31 17.57 1.64 -17.02
C GLU A 31 18.14 3.07 -16.99
N ASN A 32 17.94 3.84 -18.06
CA ASN A 32 18.61 5.13 -18.20
C ASN A 32 17.83 6.32 -17.67
N TYR A 33 16.50 6.22 -17.60
CA TYR A 33 15.64 7.34 -17.19
C TYR A 33 14.77 7.01 -15.99
N PHE A 34 14.08 5.86 -15.99
CA PHE A 34 13.11 5.57 -14.92
C PHE A 34 13.78 5.07 -13.65
N LEU A 35 14.86 4.30 -13.74
CA LEU A 35 15.58 3.84 -12.55
C LEU A 35 16.20 5.00 -11.74
N PRO A 36 16.93 5.96 -12.34
CA PRO A 36 17.41 7.14 -11.60
C PRO A 36 16.29 7.96 -10.96
N MET A 37 15.16 8.12 -11.66
CA MET A 37 13.99 8.80 -11.11
C MET A 37 13.37 8.02 -9.95
N TYR A 38 13.23 6.70 -10.09
CA TYR A 38 12.74 5.82 -9.02
C TYR A 38 13.61 5.91 -7.78
N GLU A 39 14.92 5.84 -7.92
CA GLU A 39 15.88 5.97 -6.82
C GLU A 39 15.82 7.35 -6.14
N TYR A 40 15.65 8.41 -6.93
CA TYR A 40 15.43 9.75 -6.41
C TYR A 40 14.16 9.82 -5.56
N LEU A 41 13.03 9.31 -6.08
CA LEU A 41 11.77 9.26 -5.36
C LEU A 41 11.85 8.37 -4.12
N HIS A 42 12.59 7.26 -4.18
CA HIS A 42 12.81 6.38 -3.04
C HIS A 42 13.58 7.11 -1.92
N ARG A 43 14.66 7.83 -2.25
CA ARG A 43 15.37 8.65 -1.26
C ARG A 43 14.48 9.72 -0.64
N LYS A 44 13.58 10.35 -1.43
CA LYS A 44 12.60 11.32 -0.91
C LYS A 44 11.55 10.66 -0.01
N LEU A 45 11.07 9.48 -0.37
CA LEU A 45 10.12 8.71 0.42
C LEU A 45 10.71 8.35 1.81
N LEU A 46 11.97 7.92 1.87
CA LEU A 46 12.64 7.55 3.12
C LEU A 46 12.83 8.74 4.11
N ARG A 47 12.68 9.98 3.65
CA ARG A 47 12.71 11.21 4.51
C ARG A 47 11.34 11.61 5.03
N ARG A 48 10.31 10.86 4.70
CA ARG A 48 8.93 11.19 5.11
C ARG A 48 8.61 10.52 6.45
N ARG A 49 7.99 11.30 7.32
CA ARG A 49 7.64 10.85 8.68
C ARG A 49 6.53 9.82 8.73
N TYR A 50 5.63 9.82 7.75
CA TYR A 50 4.44 8.94 7.74
C TYR A 50 4.41 8.14 6.44
N LEU A 51 4.62 6.84 6.57
CA LEU A 51 4.60 5.89 5.46
C LEU A 51 3.48 4.87 5.64
N MET A 52 3.01 4.36 4.54
CA MET A 52 2.06 3.25 4.48
C MET A 52 2.65 2.16 3.60
N ALA A 53 2.54 0.90 4.02
CA ALA A 53 2.97 -0.23 3.22
C ALA A 53 1.91 -1.33 3.19
N ASP A 54 1.82 -1.99 2.06
CA ASP A 54 0.99 -3.16 1.81
C ASP A 54 1.66 -4.04 0.77
N GLU A 55 1.33 -5.33 0.70
CA GLU A 55 1.85 -6.21 -0.33
C GLU A 55 0.75 -7.06 -0.96
N THR A 56 0.89 -7.31 -2.25
CA THR A 56 -0.05 -8.14 -3.00
C THR A 56 0.68 -9.27 -3.71
N PRO A 57 0.14 -10.50 -3.70
CA PRO A 57 0.70 -11.60 -4.44
C PRO A 57 0.48 -11.40 -5.95
N ILE A 58 1.49 -11.75 -6.74
CA ILE A 58 1.40 -11.85 -8.18
C ILE A 58 1.95 -13.20 -8.63
N GLN A 59 1.54 -13.65 -9.80
CA GLN A 59 2.06 -14.85 -10.43
C GLN A 59 2.97 -14.46 -11.60
N VAL A 60 4.21 -14.93 -11.59
CA VAL A 60 5.15 -14.77 -12.68
C VAL A 60 5.40 -16.14 -13.30
N LEU A 61 4.88 -16.36 -14.51
CA LEU A 61 4.90 -17.67 -15.16
C LEU A 61 6.31 -18.14 -15.54
N LYS A 62 7.20 -17.20 -15.87
CA LYS A 62 8.60 -17.49 -16.27
C LYS A 62 9.53 -16.70 -15.36
N GLU A 63 9.77 -17.22 -14.19
CA GLU A 63 10.74 -16.70 -13.23
C GLU A 63 11.86 -17.73 -13.06
N GLU A 64 13.08 -17.33 -13.26
CA GLU A 64 14.23 -18.23 -13.21
C GLU A 64 14.34 -18.95 -11.86
N GLY A 65 14.57 -20.26 -11.90
CA GLY A 65 14.68 -21.10 -10.70
C GLY A 65 13.39 -21.33 -9.93
N ARG A 66 12.21 -20.91 -10.46
CA ARG A 66 10.92 -21.02 -9.74
C ARG A 66 9.84 -21.70 -10.56
N ARG A 67 8.94 -22.38 -9.87
CA ARG A 67 7.77 -23.00 -10.51
C ARG A 67 6.75 -21.94 -10.92
N PRO A 68 6.03 -22.10 -12.05
CA PRO A 68 5.02 -21.14 -12.52
C PRO A 68 3.91 -20.82 -11.49
N GLN A 69 3.62 -21.77 -10.59
CA GLN A 69 2.60 -21.62 -9.54
C GLN A 69 3.11 -20.87 -8.30
N SER A 70 4.42 -20.57 -8.23
CA SER A 70 5.00 -19.83 -7.11
C SER A 70 4.43 -18.42 -7.04
N LYS A 71 4.11 -17.97 -5.83
CA LYS A 71 3.66 -16.59 -5.61
C LYS A 71 4.87 -15.69 -5.39
N SER A 72 4.99 -14.68 -6.24
CA SER A 72 5.83 -13.52 -6.03
C SER A 72 5.00 -12.37 -5.49
N TYR A 73 5.60 -11.27 -5.08
CA TYR A 73 4.90 -10.18 -4.40
C TYR A 73 5.32 -8.84 -4.97
N VAL A 74 4.36 -7.94 -5.02
CA VAL A 74 4.61 -6.52 -5.22
C VAL A 74 4.33 -5.82 -3.89
N TRP A 75 5.34 -5.19 -3.35
CA TRP A 75 5.24 -4.32 -2.19
C TRP A 75 4.94 -2.92 -2.66
N LEU A 76 3.92 -2.32 -2.10
CA LEU A 76 3.57 -0.93 -2.30
C LEU A 76 4.00 -0.16 -1.05
N VAL A 77 4.81 0.87 -1.23
CA VAL A 77 5.09 1.83 -0.15
C VAL A 77 4.72 3.22 -0.63
N ARG A 78 3.98 3.93 0.18
CA ARG A 78 3.52 5.28 -0.14
C ARG A 78 3.68 6.23 1.05
N THR A 79 3.78 7.51 0.74
CA THR A 79 3.67 8.57 1.75
C THR A 79 2.21 8.75 2.17
N SER A 80 2.01 9.24 3.39
CA SER A 80 0.70 9.69 3.87
C SER A 80 0.33 11.05 3.27
N ASP A 81 -0.87 11.52 3.57
CA ASP A 81 -1.33 12.88 3.28
C ASP A 81 -0.76 13.82 4.35
N ASP A 82 0.45 14.31 4.12
CA ASP A 82 1.23 15.18 5.01
C ASP A 82 1.41 16.61 4.45
N GLY A 83 0.63 16.95 3.41
CA GLY A 83 0.65 18.26 2.76
C GLY A 83 1.71 18.41 1.66
N GLU A 84 2.55 17.40 1.45
CA GLU A 84 3.51 17.35 0.34
C GLU A 84 3.00 16.46 -0.80
N LEU A 85 3.61 16.58 -1.99
CA LEU A 85 3.29 15.72 -3.12
C LEU A 85 3.44 14.24 -2.75
N PRO A 86 2.43 13.43 -3.05
CA PRO A 86 2.45 12.02 -2.71
C PRO A 86 3.51 11.26 -3.53
N ILE A 87 4.20 10.34 -2.88
CA ILE A 87 5.11 9.40 -3.52
C ILE A 87 4.53 8.00 -3.32
N ILE A 88 4.42 7.23 -4.41
CA ILE A 88 3.96 5.85 -4.39
C ILE A 88 4.97 5.03 -5.17
N LEU A 89 5.59 4.05 -4.52
CA LEU A 89 6.58 3.17 -5.11
C LEU A 89 6.14 1.72 -5.01
N TYR A 90 6.45 0.96 -6.04
CA TYR A 90 6.24 -0.47 -6.11
C TYR A 90 7.57 -1.18 -6.15
N ASN A 91 7.73 -2.22 -5.35
CA ASN A 91 8.92 -3.06 -5.33
C ASN A 91 8.53 -4.52 -5.51
N TYR A 92 9.05 -5.13 -6.57
CA TYR A 92 8.85 -6.56 -6.84
C TYR A 92 9.81 -7.40 -6.01
N THR A 93 9.30 -8.51 -5.45
CA THR A 93 10.12 -9.49 -4.75
C THR A 93 9.63 -10.91 -5.01
N PRO A 94 10.53 -11.90 -5.04
CA PRO A 94 10.15 -13.29 -5.28
C PRO A 94 9.43 -13.94 -4.10
N THR A 95 9.46 -13.35 -2.90
CA THR A 95 8.85 -13.92 -1.70
C THR A 95 8.18 -12.83 -0.85
N ARG A 96 7.32 -13.26 0.10
CA ARG A 96 6.72 -12.37 1.10
C ARG A 96 7.61 -12.15 2.33
N ALA A 97 8.90 -12.47 2.27
CA ALA A 97 9.75 -12.37 3.44
C ALA A 97 9.85 -10.91 3.94
N GLY A 98 9.69 -10.70 5.25
CA GLY A 98 9.76 -9.36 5.84
C GLY A 98 11.12 -8.67 5.71
N SER A 99 12.18 -9.42 5.35
CA SER A 99 13.49 -8.87 4.97
C SER A 99 13.41 -7.96 3.75
N HIS A 100 12.45 -8.18 2.84
CA HIS A 100 12.28 -7.31 1.69
C HIS A 100 11.75 -5.93 2.09
N ALA A 101 10.76 -5.88 3.00
CA ALA A 101 10.29 -4.62 3.56
C ALA A 101 11.39 -3.90 4.35
N ALA A 102 12.15 -4.64 5.15
CA ALA A 102 13.29 -4.09 5.90
C ALA A 102 14.37 -3.52 4.97
N ALA A 103 14.73 -4.22 3.91
CA ALA A 103 15.70 -3.74 2.92
C ALA A 103 15.19 -2.51 2.16
N PHE A 104 13.90 -2.48 1.76
CA PHE A 104 13.32 -1.36 1.05
C PHE A 104 13.25 -0.09 1.92
N LEU A 105 12.99 -0.23 3.22
CA LEU A 105 12.88 0.88 4.16
C LEU A 105 14.20 1.18 4.90
N ALA A 106 15.29 0.50 4.53
CA ALA A 106 16.61 0.77 5.10
C ALA A 106 17.05 2.20 4.81
N GLY A 107 17.56 2.91 5.85
CA GLY A 107 17.97 4.30 5.76
C GLY A 107 16.83 5.32 5.83
N ALA A 108 15.62 4.90 6.20
CA ALA A 108 14.56 5.83 6.60
C ALA A 108 14.97 6.60 7.86
N ASP A 109 14.49 7.85 7.98
CA ASP A 109 14.78 8.68 9.15
C ASP A 109 14.22 8.02 10.42
N PRO A 110 15.00 7.96 11.54
CA PRO A 110 14.58 7.25 12.74
C PRO A 110 13.24 7.76 13.30
N GLY A 111 12.44 6.83 13.81
CA GLY A 111 11.17 7.17 14.48
C GLY A 111 10.02 7.52 13.54
N TYR A 112 10.12 7.19 12.26
CA TYR A 112 9.00 7.33 11.35
C TYR A 112 7.84 6.37 11.70
N TYR A 113 6.62 6.76 11.33
CA TYR A 113 5.44 5.95 11.49
C TYR A 113 5.20 5.10 10.23
N LEU A 114 5.02 3.80 10.42
CA LEU A 114 4.71 2.87 9.34
C LEU A 114 3.33 2.24 9.55
N MET A 115 2.36 2.65 8.76
CA MET A 115 1.02 2.07 8.78
C MET A 115 0.99 0.82 7.89
N VAL A 116 0.68 -0.33 8.49
CA VAL A 116 0.64 -1.64 7.85
C VAL A 116 -0.56 -2.46 8.32
N ASP A 117 -0.76 -3.62 7.71
CA ASP A 117 -1.66 -4.65 8.24
C ASP A 117 -1.04 -5.40 9.44
N GLY A 118 -1.69 -6.48 9.87
CA GLY A 118 -1.20 -7.35 10.96
C GLY A 118 -0.09 -8.33 10.56
N TYR A 119 0.48 -8.25 9.37
CA TYR A 119 1.50 -9.20 8.92
C TYR A 119 2.80 -9.09 9.74
N LYS A 120 3.21 -10.22 10.34
CA LYS A 120 4.40 -10.27 11.22
C LYS A 120 5.73 -9.95 10.50
N GLY A 121 5.77 -10.02 9.17
CA GLY A 121 6.95 -9.68 8.38
C GLY A 121 7.43 -8.24 8.61
N TYR A 122 6.51 -7.31 8.87
CA TYR A 122 6.85 -5.92 9.18
C TYR A 122 7.55 -5.72 10.53
N ASN A 123 7.60 -6.76 11.41
CA ASN A 123 8.39 -6.72 12.64
C ASN A 123 9.90 -6.66 12.37
N LYS A 124 10.34 -7.01 11.15
CA LYS A 124 11.74 -6.94 10.73
C LYS A 124 12.16 -5.55 10.26
N VAL A 125 11.23 -4.63 10.10
CA VAL A 125 11.54 -3.24 9.70
C VAL A 125 12.06 -2.51 10.93
N PRO A 126 13.33 -2.06 10.93
CA PRO A 126 13.93 -1.42 12.08
C PRO A 126 13.40 0.01 12.26
N GLU A 127 13.46 0.53 13.49
CA GLU A 127 13.23 1.94 13.86
C GLU A 127 11.85 2.52 13.49
N ALA A 128 10.96 1.73 12.90
CA ALA A 128 9.61 2.14 12.57
C ALA A 128 8.68 2.11 13.79
N GLN A 129 7.94 3.18 14.02
CA GLN A 129 6.78 3.17 14.90
C GLN A 129 5.59 2.57 14.13
N ARG A 130 5.34 1.30 14.34
CA ARG A 130 4.33 0.57 13.58
C ARG A 130 2.92 0.93 14.04
N CYS A 131 2.07 1.28 13.07
CA CYS A 131 0.66 1.57 13.26
C CYS A 131 -0.21 0.58 12.49
N CYS A 132 -1.29 0.09 13.12
CA CYS A 132 -2.24 -0.78 12.44
C CYS A 132 -3.15 0.01 11.50
N CYS A 133 -3.37 -0.50 10.30
CA CYS A 133 -4.28 0.09 9.33
C CYS A 133 -5.74 -0.18 9.72
N TRP A 134 -6.52 0.85 10.01
CA TRP A 134 -7.94 0.74 10.37
C TRP A 134 -8.79 0.06 9.28
N ALA A 135 -8.42 0.20 8.00
CA ALA A 135 -9.13 -0.49 6.93
C ALA A 135 -8.94 -2.02 7.00
N HIS A 136 -7.75 -2.49 7.44
CA HIS A 136 -7.49 -3.90 7.68
C HIS A 136 -8.20 -4.38 8.95
N ILE A 137 -8.14 -3.63 10.04
CA ILE A 137 -8.87 -3.92 11.29
C ILE A 137 -10.37 -4.06 11.00
N ARG A 138 -10.94 -3.12 10.26
CA ARG A 138 -12.36 -3.18 9.84
C ARG A 138 -12.69 -4.45 9.07
N ARG A 139 -11.82 -4.87 8.14
CA ARG A 139 -11.99 -6.12 7.38
C ARG A 139 -11.88 -7.36 8.28
N TYR A 140 -11.03 -7.33 9.29
CA TYR A 140 -10.94 -8.44 10.26
C TYR A 140 -12.23 -8.57 11.06
N TRP A 141 -12.77 -7.46 11.58
CA TRP A 141 -14.06 -7.47 12.26
C TRP A 141 -15.18 -7.97 11.35
N LEU A 142 -15.29 -7.47 10.12
CA LEU A 142 -16.30 -7.90 9.16
C LEU A 142 -16.23 -9.42 8.88
N ARG A 143 -15.03 -9.99 8.76
CA ARG A 143 -14.84 -11.42 8.55
C ARG A 143 -15.12 -12.26 9.79
N ALA A 144 -15.04 -11.69 10.97
CA ALA A 144 -15.32 -12.35 12.24
C ALA A 144 -16.81 -12.40 12.57
N ILE A 145 -17.67 -11.69 11.84
CA ILE A 145 -19.13 -11.74 12.02
C ILE A 145 -19.61 -13.09 11.51
N PRO A 146 -20.27 -13.91 12.36
CA PRO A 146 -20.85 -15.18 11.92
C PRO A 146 -21.99 -14.94 10.91
N LYS A 147 -22.12 -15.86 9.96
CA LYS A 147 -23.18 -15.79 8.96
C LYS A 147 -24.57 -15.78 9.64
N GLY A 148 -25.43 -14.84 9.27
CA GLY A 148 -26.76 -14.64 9.86
C GLY A 148 -26.78 -13.73 11.10
N HIS A 149 -25.61 -13.30 11.61
CA HIS A 149 -25.50 -12.41 12.76
C HIS A 149 -25.13 -10.96 12.35
N GLU A 150 -25.25 -10.60 11.09
CA GLU A 150 -24.83 -9.28 10.56
C GLU A 150 -25.64 -8.12 11.20
N LYS A 151 -26.81 -8.40 11.73
CA LYS A 151 -27.69 -7.43 12.42
C LYS A 151 -27.75 -7.62 13.94
N ASP A 152 -26.92 -8.50 14.48
CA ASP A 152 -26.83 -8.70 15.93
C ASP A 152 -25.86 -7.66 16.52
N TYR A 153 -26.42 -6.53 16.92
CA TYR A 153 -25.65 -5.40 17.48
C TYR A 153 -25.06 -5.69 18.87
N THR A 154 -25.41 -6.82 19.49
CA THR A 154 -24.81 -7.27 20.77
C THR A 154 -23.53 -8.09 20.53
N HIS A 155 -23.34 -8.62 19.32
CA HIS A 155 -22.18 -9.44 18.99
C HIS A 155 -20.91 -8.59 18.89
N PRO A 156 -19.80 -8.95 19.58
CA PRO A 156 -18.57 -8.14 19.65
C PRO A 156 -17.97 -7.79 18.27
N ALA A 157 -18.02 -8.73 17.32
CA ALA A 157 -17.49 -8.49 15.97
C ALA A 157 -18.31 -7.44 15.20
N VAL A 158 -19.63 -7.40 15.41
CA VAL A 158 -20.51 -6.37 14.82
C VAL A 158 -20.21 -5.01 15.46
N GLN A 159 -20.05 -4.96 16.78
CA GLN A 159 -19.70 -3.73 17.48
C GLN A 159 -18.33 -3.20 17.00
N GLY A 160 -17.29 -4.03 16.93
CA GLY A 160 -15.97 -3.64 16.43
C GLY A 160 -16.02 -3.12 14.99
N PHE A 161 -16.82 -3.75 14.14
CA PHE A 161 -17.04 -3.28 12.76
C PHE A 161 -17.73 -1.91 12.73
N LEU A 162 -18.73 -1.67 13.57
CA LEU A 162 -19.45 -0.40 13.66
C LEU A 162 -18.55 0.72 14.21
N TYR A 163 -17.72 0.44 15.21
CA TYR A 163 -16.73 1.42 15.68
C TYR A 163 -15.78 1.85 14.56
N CYS A 164 -15.24 0.90 13.79
CA CYS A 164 -14.43 1.25 12.63
C CYS A 164 -15.19 2.12 11.61
N ASN A 165 -16.45 1.78 11.29
CA ASN A 165 -17.27 2.59 10.38
C ASN A 165 -17.43 4.03 10.90
N LYS A 166 -17.71 4.18 12.18
CA LYS A 166 -17.88 5.50 12.83
C LYS A 166 -16.60 6.36 12.73
N LEU A 167 -15.41 5.74 12.88
CA LEU A 167 -14.14 6.46 12.69
C LEU A 167 -13.99 6.94 11.24
N PHE A 168 -14.34 6.12 10.24
CA PHE A 168 -14.30 6.51 8.83
C PHE A 168 -15.32 7.59 8.48
N GLU A 169 -16.52 7.56 9.08
CA GLU A 169 -17.54 8.59 8.91
C GLU A 169 -17.08 9.95 9.44
N TYR A 170 -16.43 9.99 10.61
CA TYR A 170 -15.82 11.22 11.13
C TYR A 170 -14.77 11.77 10.16
N GLU A 171 -13.84 10.96 9.69
CA GLU A 171 -12.79 11.40 8.75
C GLU A 171 -13.39 11.94 7.44
N ARG A 172 -14.44 11.29 6.92
CA ARG A 172 -15.17 11.77 5.75
C ARG A 172 -15.79 13.13 6.01
N SER A 173 -16.52 13.27 7.12
CA SER A 173 -17.15 14.54 7.52
C SER A 173 -16.14 15.67 7.67
N TYR A 174 -14.95 15.41 8.20
CA TYR A 174 -13.91 16.43 8.34
C TYR A 174 -13.39 16.91 6.98
N ARG A 175 -13.20 16.00 6.02
CA ARG A 175 -12.81 16.36 4.65
C ARG A 175 -13.90 17.16 3.93
N GLU A 176 -15.15 16.71 4.01
CA GLU A 176 -16.31 17.40 3.41
C GLU A 176 -16.48 18.83 3.94
N LYS A 177 -16.15 19.06 5.21
CA LYS A 177 -16.17 20.38 5.84
C LYS A 177 -14.91 21.21 5.56
N GLY A 178 -13.91 20.69 4.85
CA GLY A 178 -12.67 21.38 4.54
C GLY A 178 -11.88 21.80 5.78
N LEU A 179 -11.90 20.99 6.85
CA LEU A 179 -11.22 21.34 8.10
C LEU A 179 -9.70 21.34 7.91
N SER A 180 -9.03 22.32 8.52
CA SER A 180 -7.57 22.37 8.56
C SER A 180 -6.98 21.22 9.40
N PRO A 181 -5.68 20.84 9.19
CA PRO A 181 -5.04 19.78 9.97
C PRO A 181 -5.15 19.95 11.48
N LYS A 182 -5.03 21.20 11.99
CA LYS A 182 -5.17 21.50 13.42
C LYS A 182 -6.60 21.27 13.91
N GLN A 183 -7.61 21.64 13.11
CA GLN A 183 -9.01 21.40 13.44
C GLN A 183 -9.31 19.89 13.41
N ILE A 184 -8.81 19.15 12.43
CA ILE A 184 -8.94 17.69 12.36
C ILE A 184 -8.32 17.03 13.59
N TYR A 185 -7.12 17.43 14.01
CA TYR A 185 -6.47 16.93 15.22
C TYR A 185 -7.37 17.12 16.46
N ASN A 186 -7.88 18.33 16.68
CA ASN A 186 -8.76 18.62 17.81
C ASN A 186 -10.07 17.82 17.76
N ARG A 187 -10.63 17.65 16.56
CA ARG A 187 -11.82 16.82 16.36
C ARG A 187 -11.56 15.35 16.63
N ARG A 188 -10.44 14.81 16.21
CA ARG A 188 -10.05 13.42 16.53
C ARG A 188 -9.98 13.18 18.03
N LEU A 189 -9.40 14.11 18.77
CA LEU A 189 -9.37 14.02 20.25
C LEU A 189 -10.75 14.05 20.87
N LYS A 190 -11.68 14.86 20.34
CA LYS A 190 -13.03 15.01 20.88
C LYS A 190 -13.97 13.90 20.44
N ASP A 191 -13.97 13.56 19.15
CA ASP A 191 -15.00 12.73 18.53
C ASP A 191 -14.55 11.27 18.36
N GLN A 192 -13.27 11.03 18.05
CA GLN A 192 -12.77 9.68 17.75
C GLN A 192 -12.10 8.99 18.95
N LYS A 193 -11.37 9.74 19.78
CA LYS A 193 -10.71 9.16 20.96
C LYS A 193 -11.66 8.39 21.87
N PRO A 194 -12.85 8.90 22.22
CA PRO A 194 -13.82 8.15 23.03
C PRO A 194 -14.29 6.85 22.36
N VAL A 195 -14.42 6.85 21.02
CA VAL A 195 -14.80 5.64 20.27
C VAL A 195 -13.71 4.58 20.34
N ILE A 196 -12.43 4.98 20.25
CA ILE A 196 -11.30 4.07 20.35
C ILE A 196 -11.21 3.51 21.78
N GLU A 197 -11.44 4.31 22.80
CA GLU A 197 -11.43 3.88 24.21
C GLU A 197 -12.53 2.88 24.53
N GLN A 198 -13.66 2.93 23.81
CA GLN A 198 -14.74 1.94 23.93
C GLN A 198 -14.44 0.61 23.23
N CYS A 199 -13.43 0.57 22.35
CA CYS A 199 -13.01 -0.67 21.67
C CYS A 199 -12.13 -1.57 22.52
N HIS A 200 -11.74 -1.16 23.72
CA HIS A 200 -10.96 -1.91 24.69
C HIS A 200 -11.87 -2.53 25.75
#